data_830fbdc31d19bd744777e267a6818dd1
#
_entry.id   830fbdc31d19bd744777e267a6818dd1
#
_cell.length_a   1.000
_cell.length_b   1.000
_cell.length_c   1.000
_cell.angle_alpha   90.00
_cell.angle_beta   90.00
_cell.angle_gamma   90.00
#
_symmetry.space_group_name_H-M   'P 1'
#
loop_
_entity.id
_entity.type
_entity.pdbx_description
1 polymer ?
#
loop_
_entity_poly.entity_id
_entity_poly.type
_entity_poly.pdbx_seq_one_letter_code
_entity_poly.pdbx_strand_id
1 'polypeptide(L)'
;MTNESQPVSPINKLTEAKTIISFVVAVFVLYMLFSSIEFDTIVGVITQARISYILLATVIFFSTLPIRGERWRLLLKNIGVKAGLRDASEIFMLSWFANSIIPAKMGDVYRGYLARKTWGVPISKSFGTVYVERIYDVLTLVILMGVSSILVFGTNSPSEIRIAIALGFSIVVILISIIIAFSKGKMFVSNRLPIKVRQIFINFTEGLQESVKKGSISLIVFYTILIWIMETARLYLVVESLSPIHNMGISLSLIIFVALAASLLSAFPATPGGLGAVEFAIVGVFVLVGVDPGVSAGIAILDRAISYWGLMMVGGIVYVLSKKK
;
A
#
# COMPACT_ATOMS: atom_id res chain seq x y z
N MET A 1 -18.64 21.44 26.52
CA MET A 1 -19.27 20.36 25.74
C MET A 1 -18.49 20.26 24.45
N THR A 2 -17.55 19.32 24.37
CA THR A 2 -16.73 19.08 23.19
C THR A 2 -17.57 18.27 22.22
N ASN A 3 -17.83 18.84 21.06
CA ASN A 3 -18.46 18.17 19.93
C ASN A 3 -17.62 16.90 19.61
N GLU A 4 -18.04 15.76 20.12
CA GLU A 4 -17.50 14.46 19.74
C GLU A 4 -17.90 14.28 18.27
N SER A 5 -16.92 14.50 17.38
CA SER A 5 -17.07 14.13 15.99
C SER A 5 -17.49 12.66 15.93
N GLN A 6 -18.65 12.39 15.36
CA GLN A 6 -19.19 11.04 15.18
C GLN A 6 -18.12 10.10 14.61
N PRO A 7 -18.11 8.84 15.05
CA PRO A 7 -17.13 7.87 14.58
C PRO A 7 -17.15 7.81 13.05
N VAL A 8 -16.00 8.06 12.44
CA VAL A 8 -15.84 7.99 10.98
C VAL A 8 -15.88 6.52 10.59
N SER A 9 -17.09 5.98 10.40
CA SER A 9 -17.26 4.63 9.87
C SER A 9 -16.84 4.61 8.39
N PRO A 10 -15.91 3.73 7.98
CA PRO A 10 -15.54 3.58 6.57
C PRO A 10 -16.76 3.32 5.67
N ILE A 11 -17.75 2.58 6.16
CA ILE A 11 -18.95 2.21 5.41
C ILE A 11 -19.82 3.44 5.10
N ASN A 12 -19.94 4.39 6.03
CA ASN A 12 -20.73 5.60 5.81
C ASN A 12 -20.13 6.52 4.74
N LYS A 13 -18.84 6.32 4.40
CA LYS A 13 -18.16 7.08 3.35
C LYS A 13 -18.30 6.51 1.95
N LEU A 14 -18.86 5.31 1.80
CA LEU A 14 -19.12 4.69 0.49
C LEU A 14 -20.05 5.54 -0.39
N THR A 15 -21.01 6.23 0.21
CA THR A 15 -22.00 7.05 -0.48
C THR A 15 -21.54 8.49 -0.72
N GLU A 16 -20.36 8.88 -0.25
CA GLU A 16 -19.82 10.22 -0.54
C GLU A 16 -19.48 10.34 -2.04
N ALA A 17 -19.84 11.46 -2.66
CA ALA A 17 -19.62 11.72 -4.09
C ALA A 17 -18.17 11.49 -4.53
N LYS A 18 -17.20 11.86 -3.70
CA LYS A 18 -15.76 11.65 -3.96
C LYS A 18 -15.40 10.16 -4.08
N THR A 19 -16.00 9.31 -3.25
CA THR A 19 -15.78 7.85 -3.28
C THR A 19 -16.41 7.26 -4.54
N ILE A 20 -17.65 7.66 -4.86
CA ILE A 20 -18.35 7.21 -6.08
C ILE A 20 -17.54 7.61 -7.33
N ILE A 21 -17.11 8.86 -7.42
CA ILE A 21 -16.29 9.33 -8.57
C ILE A 21 -14.99 8.52 -8.68
N SER A 22 -14.31 8.23 -7.57
CA SER A 22 -13.08 7.43 -7.59
C SER A 22 -13.31 6.00 -8.07
N PHE A 23 -14.44 5.39 -7.71
CA PHE A 23 -14.83 4.07 -8.23
C PHE A 23 -15.18 4.13 -9.72
N VAL A 24 -15.91 5.15 -10.16
CA VAL A 24 -16.23 5.34 -11.59
C VAL A 24 -14.94 5.48 -12.40
N VAL A 25 -13.97 6.28 -11.93
CA VAL A 25 -12.67 6.40 -12.57
C VAL A 25 -11.93 5.06 -12.61
N ALA A 26 -11.92 4.31 -11.50
CA ALA A 26 -11.29 2.99 -11.45
C ALA A 26 -11.93 2.01 -12.44
N VAL A 27 -13.27 1.93 -12.49
CA VAL A 27 -14.01 1.08 -13.43
C VAL A 27 -13.75 1.49 -14.87
N PHE A 28 -13.70 2.80 -15.16
CA PHE A 28 -13.37 3.30 -16.48
C PHE A 28 -11.96 2.88 -16.92
N VAL A 29 -10.95 3.01 -16.04
CA VAL A 29 -9.58 2.57 -16.34
C VAL A 29 -9.52 1.07 -16.57
N LEU A 30 -10.22 0.26 -15.76
CA LEU A 30 -10.31 -1.20 -15.96
C LEU A 30 -11.00 -1.53 -17.27
N TYR A 31 -12.09 -0.85 -17.60
CA TYR A 31 -12.77 -1.03 -18.88
C TYR A 31 -11.83 -0.74 -20.06
N MET A 32 -11.14 0.40 -20.05
CA MET A 32 -10.15 0.74 -21.09
C MET A 32 -9.04 -0.31 -21.20
N LEU A 33 -8.57 -0.83 -20.07
CA LEU A 33 -7.50 -1.83 -20.04
C LEU A 33 -7.93 -3.18 -20.62
N PHE A 34 -9.14 -3.63 -20.30
CA PHE A 34 -9.61 -4.97 -20.68
C PHE A 34 -10.49 -5.00 -21.93
N SER A 35 -10.97 -3.85 -22.42
CA SER A 35 -11.87 -3.79 -23.58
C SER A 35 -11.26 -4.27 -24.90
N SER A 36 -9.93 -4.28 -25.01
CA SER A 36 -9.19 -4.79 -26.16
C SER A 36 -8.81 -6.27 -26.07
N ILE A 37 -9.14 -6.93 -24.97
CA ILE A 37 -8.79 -8.33 -24.70
C ILE A 37 -10.07 -9.14 -24.68
N GLU A 38 -10.12 -10.23 -25.45
CA GLU A 38 -11.28 -11.13 -25.47
C GLU A 38 -11.50 -11.78 -24.11
N PHE A 39 -12.71 -11.68 -23.60
CA PHE A 39 -13.09 -12.21 -22.28
C PHE A 39 -12.80 -13.72 -22.16
N ASP A 40 -13.09 -14.49 -23.21
CA ASP A 40 -12.87 -15.94 -23.23
C ASP A 40 -11.38 -16.29 -23.11
N THR A 41 -10.49 -15.46 -23.67
CA THR A 41 -9.04 -15.59 -23.51
C THR A 41 -8.64 -15.44 -22.05
N ILE A 42 -9.14 -14.41 -21.37
CA ILE A 42 -8.84 -14.18 -19.95
C ILE A 42 -9.35 -15.33 -19.09
N VAL A 43 -10.59 -15.78 -19.31
CA VAL A 43 -11.17 -16.91 -18.58
C VAL A 43 -10.38 -18.19 -18.83
N GLY A 44 -10.01 -18.44 -20.10
CA GLY A 44 -9.17 -19.58 -20.49
C GLY A 44 -7.83 -19.60 -19.76
N VAL A 45 -7.18 -18.44 -19.61
CA VAL A 45 -5.92 -18.31 -18.86
C VAL A 45 -6.14 -18.59 -17.36
N ILE A 46 -7.13 -17.95 -16.75
CA ILE A 46 -7.38 -18.07 -15.31
C ILE A 46 -7.76 -19.51 -14.90
N THR A 47 -8.57 -20.20 -15.71
CA THR A 47 -9.00 -21.57 -15.41
C THR A 47 -7.87 -22.60 -15.47
N GLN A 48 -6.78 -22.29 -16.14
CA GLN A 48 -5.59 -23.13 -16.23
C GLN A 48 -4.61 -22.89 -15.08
N ALA A 49 -4.84 -21.90 -14.21
CA ALA A 49 -3.94 -21.57 -13.12
C ALA A 49 -3.85 -22.72 -12.10
N ARG A 50 -2.63 -23.05 -11.68
CA ARG A 50 -2.38 -24.03 -10.63
C ARG A 50 -2.83 -23.49 -9.28
N ILE A 51 -3.93 -24.03 -8.75
CA ILE A 51 -4.55 -23.58 -7.50
C ILE A 51 -3.60 -23.63 -6.29
N SER A 52 -2.65 -24.57 -6.24
CA SER A 52 -1.66 -24.68 -5.16
C SER A 52 -0.78 -23.44 -5.04
N TYR A 53 -0.35 -22.86 -6.17
CA TYR A 53 0.43 -21.61 -6.18
C TYR A 53 -0.42 -20.42 -5.73
N ILE A 54 -1.68 -20.36 -6.15
CA ILE A 54 -2.63 -19.29 -5.73
C ILE A 54 -2.90 -19.36 -4.23
N LEU A 55 -3.11 -20.57 -3.69
CA LEU A 55 -3.27 -20.76 -2.24
C LEU A 55 -2.02 -20.34 -1.47
N LEU A 56 -0.82 -20.74 -1.95
CA LEU A 56 0.43 -20.34 -1.31
C LEU A 56 0.65 -18.82 -1.37
N ALA A 57 0.35 -18.20 -2.51
CA ALA A 57 0.39 -16.74 -2.66
C ALA A 57 -0.54 -16.04 -1.68
N THR A 58 -1.74 -16.60 -1.48
CA THR A 58 -2.72 -16.09 -0.51
C THR A 58 -2.21 -16.20 0.93
N VAL A 59 -1.62 -17.34 1.29
CA VAL A 59 -1.01 -17.53 2.62
C VAL A 59 0.12 -16.53 2.86
N ILE A 60 1.03 -16.37 1.88
CA ILE A 60 2.13 -15.40 1.96
C ILE A 60 1.58 -13.98 2.14
N PHE A 61 0.57 -13.58 1.36
CA PHE A 61 -0.03 -12.26 1.45
C PHE A 61 -0.57 -11.97 2.84
N PHE A 62 -1.42 -12.86 3.39
CA PHE A 62 -1.99 -12.65 4.72
C PHE A 62 -0.96 -12.79 5.86
N SER A 63 0.12 -13.53 5.64
CA SER A 63 1.25 -13.60 6.59
C SER A 63 2.01 -12.28 6.70
N THR A 64 1.87 -11.35 5.73
CA THR A 64 2.42 -9.99 5.88
C THR A 64 1.71 -9.18 6.97
N LEU A 65 0.46 -9.51 7.30
CA LEU A 65 -0.36 -8.75 8.25
C LEU A 65 0.27 -8.64 9.65
N PRO A 66 0.64 -9.75 10.33
CA PRO A 66 1.31 -9.66 11.63
C PRO A 66 2.68 -8.97 11.54
N ILE A 67 3.40 -9.10 10.43
CA ILE A 67 4.69 -8.43 10.20
C ILE A 67 4.49 -6.91 10.09
N ARG A 68 3.49 -6.46 9.36
CA ARG A 68 3.09 -5.04 9.26
C ARG A 68 2.61 -4.52 10.61
N GLY A 69 1.83 -5.32 11.34
CA GLY A 69 1.40 -5.01 12.71
C GLY A 69 2.58 -4.83 13.67
N GLU A 70 3.58 -5.73 13.61
CA GLU A 70 4.79 -5.66 14.43
C GLU A 70 5.64 -4.43 14.08
N ARG A 71 5.84 -4.14 12.79
CA ARG A 71 6.54 -2.94 12.34
C ARG A 71 5.88 -1.68 12.90
N TRP A 72 4.56 -1.58 12.81
CA TRP A 72 3.84 -0.44 13.36
C TRP A 72 3.89 -0.40 14.89
N ARG A 73 3.83 -1.56 15.56
CA ARG A 73 4.00 -1.67 17.01
C ARG A 73 5.33 -1.11 17.49
N LEU A 74 6.42 -1.34 16.73
CA LEU A 74 7.73 -0.75 17.03
C LEU A 74 7.71 0.79 16.93
N LEU A 75 7.06 1.34 15.90
CA LEU A 75 6.88 2.79 15.76
C LEU A 75 6.06 3.37 16.91
N LEU A 76 4.99 2.69 17.30
CA LEU A 76 4.16 3.06 18.46
C LEU A 76 4.95 3.01 19.77
N LYS A 77 5.77 1.98 19.96
CA LYS A 77 6.66 1.86 21.12
C LYS A 77 7.62 3.05 21.23
N ASN A 78 8.15 3.52 20.11
CA ASN A 78 9.06 4.67 20.07
C ASN A 78 8.40 5.98 20.56
N ILE A 79 7.10 6.14 20.33
CA ILE A 79 6.31 7.29 20.83
C ILE A 79 5.71 7.04 22.23
N GLY A 80 6.14 5.98 22.91
CA GLY A 80 5.74 5.69 24.31
C GLY A 80 4.48 4.82 24.46
N VAL A 81 3.95 4.24 23.38
CA VAL A 81 2.72 3.41 23.41
C VAL A 81 3.05 1.94 23.56
N LYS A 82 2.49 1.29 24.58
CA LYS A 82 2.61 -0.17 24.80
C LYS A 82 1.47 -0.90 24.08
N ALA A 83 1.59 -1.05 22.76
CA ALA A 83 0.63 -1.79 21.95
C ALA A 83 0.92 -3.30 21.97
N GLY A 84 -0.12 -4.14 22.04
CA GLY A 84 -0.02 -5.58 21.78
C GLY A 84 0.09 -5.86 20.28
N LEU A 85 0.77 -6.96 19.88
CA LEU A 85 0.88 -7.35 18.46
C LEU A 85 -0.50 -7.61 17.83
N ARG A 86 -1.38 -8.32 18.55
CA ARG A 86 -2.74 -8.62 18.08
C ARG A 86 -3.52 -7.34 17.81
N ASP A 87 -3.50 -6.38 18.75
CA ASP A 87 -4.22 -5.12 18.60
C ASP A 87 -3.66 -4.27 17.47
N ALA A 88 -2.33 -4.20 17.34
CA ALA A 88 -1.67 -3.48 16.26
C ALA A 88 -2.00 -4.09 14.88
N SER A 89 -1.98 -5.43 14.76
CA SER A 89 -2.33 -6.13 13.52
C SER A 89 -3.80 -5.97 13.16
N GLU A 90 -4.71 -6.06 14.15
CA GLU A 90 -6.13 -5.86 13.94
C GLU A 90 -6.44 -4.43 13.46
N ILE A 91 -5.87 -3.41 14.11
CA ILE A 91 -6.04 -2.00 13.71
C ILE A 91 -5.42 -1.75 12.33
N PHE A 92 -4.27 -2.39 12.04
CA PHE A 92 -3.65 -2.31 10.72
C PHE A 92 -4.59 -2.89 9.64
N MET A 93 -5.18 -4.07 9.88
CA MET A 93 -6.12 -4.70 8.97
C MET A 93 -7.36 -3.84 8.72
N LEU A 94 -7.94 -3.26 9.78
CA LEU A 94 -9.08 -2.34 9.68
C LEU A 94 -8.75 -1.09 8.86
N SER A 95 -7.55 -0.55 9.03
CA SER A 95 -7.03 0.56 8.24
C SER A 95 -6.86 0.17 6.76
N TRP A 96 -6.32 -1.01 6.51
CA TRP A 96 -6.07 -1.51 5.17
C TRP A 96 -7.39 -1.77 4.42
N PHE A 97 -8.37 -2.38 5.10
CA PHE A 97 -9.74 -2.52 4.61
C PHE A 97 -10.36 -1.15 4.27
N ALA A 98 -10.23 -0.16 5.16
CA ALA A 98 -10.73 1.18 4.91
C ALA A 98 -10.06 1.86 3.70
N ASN A 99 -8.75 1.64 3.48
CA ASN A 99 -8.04 2.13 2.31
C ASN A 99 -8.48 1.47 1.00
N SER A 100 -9.05 0.25 1.07
CA SER A 100 -9.60 -0.44 -0.11
C SER A 100 -11.01 0.05 -0.50
N ILE A 101 -11.68 0.77 0.41
CA ILE A 101 -13.03 1.30 0.20
C ILE A 101 -12.98 2.81 -0.08
N ILE A 102 -12.19 3.54 0.72
CA ILE A 102 -12.18 5.00 0.70
C ILE A 102 -10.93 5.49 -0.05
N PRO A 103 -11.08 6.41 -1.03
CA PRO A 103 -9.93 7.01 -1.69
C PRO A 103 -9.11 7.90 -0.76
N ALA A 104 -8.02 8.47 -1.26
CA ALA A 104 -7.14 9.40 -0.55
C ALA A 104 -6.47 8.83 0.70
N LYS A 105 -6.30 7.49 0.79
CA LYS A 105 -5.65 6.81 1.93
C LYS A 105 -6.28 7.17 3.30
N MET A 106 -7.58 7.42 3.33
CA MET A 106 -8.31 7.76 4.55
C MET A 106 -8.29 6.66 5.61
N GLY A 107 -8.00 5.41 5.22
CA GLY A 107 -7.76 4.32 6.17
C GLY A 107 -6.55 4.58 7.08
N ASP A 108 -5.54 5.33 6.62
CA ASP A 108 -4.39 5.70 7.45
C ASP A 108 -4.81 6.72 8.53
N VAL A 109 -5.76 7.61 8.24
CA VAL A 109 -6.38 8.49 9.24
C VAL A 109 -7.26 7.69 10.20
N TYR A 110 -8.02 6.72 9.68
CA TYR A 110 -8.83 5.81 10.48
C TYR A 110 -7.96 4.98 11.45
N ARG A 111 -6.75 4.57 11.04
CA ARG A 111 -5.77 3.93 11.91
C ARG A 111 -5.39 4.82 13.11
N GLY A 112 -5.17 6.11 12.85
CA GLY A 112 -4.93 7.10 13.91
C GLY A 112 -6.12 7.26 14.85
N TYR A 113 -7.34 7.26 14.34
CA TYR A 113 -8.57 7.29 15.15
C TYR A 113 -8.67 6.04 16.05
N LEU A 114 -8.46 4.84 15.51
CA LEU A 114 -8.48 3.59 16.28
C LEU A 114 -7.37 3.55 17.33
N ALA A 115 -6.18 4.08 17.03
CA ALA A 115 -5.10 4.21 18.01
C ALA A 115 -5.50 5.14 19.16
N ARG A 116 -6.17 6.25 18.88
CA ARG A 116 -6.71 7.14 19.93
C ARG A 116 -7.75 6.41 20.79
N LYS A 117 -8.69 5.71 20.18
CA LYS A 117 -9.74 4.96 20.88
C LYS A 117 -9.16 3.86 21.77
N THR A 118 -8.11 3.16 21.30
CA THR A 118 -7.55 1.99 22.00
C THR A 118 -6.49 2.36 23.03
N TRP A 119 -5.64 3.34 22.75
CA TRP A 119 -4.47 3.67 23.59
C TRP A 119 -4.39 5.14 24.02
N GLY A 120 -5.39 5.96 23.71
CA GLY A 120 -5.42 7.38 24.09
C GLY A 120 -4.43 8.28 23.32
N VAL A 121 -3.78 7.78 22.27
CA VAL A 121 -2.77 8.52 21.51
C VAL A 121 -3.44 9.59 20.64
N PRO A 122 -2.96 10.84 20.59
CA PRO A 122 -3.47 11.84 19.67
C PRO A 122 -3.43 11.35 18.21
N ILE A 123 -4.52 11.54 17.44
CA ILE A 123 -4.62 11.09 16.05
C ILE A 123 -3.44 11.60 15.23
N SER A 124 -3.08 12.87 15.37
CA SER A 124 -1.96 13.49 14.66
C SER A 124 -0.60 12.88 15.02
N LYS A 125 -0.38 12.51 16.29
CA LYS A 125 0.86 11.83 16.73
C LYS A 125 0.95 10.42 16.14
N SER A 126 -0.15 9.65 16.18
CA SER A 126 -0.24 8.35 15.52
C SER A 126 -0.05 8.46 14.01
N PHE A 127 -0.64 9.47 13.36
CA PHE A 127 -0.46 9.71 11.93
C PHE A 127 0.99 10.02 11.56
N GLY A 128 1.75 10.67 12.44
CA GLY A 128 3.20 10.85 12.29
C GLY A 128 3.94 9.51 12.17
N THR A 129 3.56 8.48 12.94
CA THR A 129 4.16 7.14 12.82
C THR A 129 3.84 6.48 11.49
N VAL A 130 2.60 6.64 11.01
CA VAL A 130 2.17 6.13 9.69
C VAL A 130 2.94 6.80 8.57
N TYR A 131 3.18 8.11 8.68
CA TYR A 131 3.96 8.85 7.69
C TYR A 131 5.41 8.36 7.59
N VAL A 132 6.06 8.11 8.73
CA VAL A 132 7.40 7.50 8.77
C VAL A 132 7.39 6.12 8.11
N GLU A 133 6.39 5.29 8.38
CA GLU A 133 6.21 4.00 7.73
C GLU A 133 6.17 4.14 6.19
N ARG A 134 5.40 5.11 5.67
CA ARG A 134 5.31 5.37 4.22
C ARG A 134 6.65 5.78 3.60
N ILE A 135 7.46 6.53 4.32
CA ILE A 135 8.80 6.90 3.83
C ILE A 135 9.68 5.67 3.66
N TYR A 136 9.73 4.79 4.67
CA TYR A 136 10.49 3.54 4.55
C TYR A 136 9.97 2.68 3.40
N ASP A 137 8.64 2.58 3.22
CA ASP A 137 8.03 1.84 2.13
C ASP A 137 8.45 2.41 0.77
N VAL A 138 8.21 3.70 0.52
CA VAL A 138 8.49 4.31 -0.79
C VAL A 138 10.00 4.34 -1.08
N LEU A 139 10.84 4.61 -0.08
CA LEU A 139 12.29 4.58 -0.25
C LEU A 139 12.78 3.18 -0.66
N THR A 140 12.30 2.14 0.03
CA THR A 140 12.66 0.75 -0.30
C THR A 140 12.16 0.37 -1.70
N LEU A 141 10.92 0.73 -2.05
CA LEU A 141 10.35 0.51 -3.38
C LEU A 141 11.20 1.13 -4.49
N VAL A 142 11.57 2.40 -4.35
CA VAL A 142 12.33 3.13 -5.37
C VAL A 142 13.74 2.54 -5.52
N ILE A 143 14.41 2.20 -4.42
CA ILE A 143 15.73 1.57 -4.47
C ILE A 143 15.66 0.20 -5.17
N LEU A 144 14.76 -0.67 -4.73
CA LEU A 144 14.63 -2.02 -5.29
C LEU A 144 14.16 -1.98 -6.75
N MET A 145 13.24 -1.09 -7.10
CA MET A 145 12.77 -0.90 -8.48
C MET A 145 13.90 -0.39 -9.38
N GLY A 146 14.72 0.55 -8.90
CA GLY A 146 15.89 1.03 -9.63
C GLY A 146 16.91 -0.09 -9.90
N VAL A 147 17.25 -0.88 -8.89
CA VAL A 147 18.15 -2.03 -9.03
C VAL A 147 17.57 -3.07 -10.00
N SER A 148 16.29 -3.40 -9.84
CA SER A 148 15.61 -4.38 -10.70
C SER A 148 15.53 -3.90 -12.16
N SER A 149 15.28 -2.60 -12.38
CA SER A 149 15.28 -2.01 -13.73
C SER A 149 16.63 -2.16 -14.44
N ILE A 150 17.73 -1.93 -13.73
CA ILE A 150 19.09 -2.10 -14.28
C ILE A 150 19.34 -3.58 -14.65
N LEU A 151 18.87 -4.52 -13.82
CA LEU A 151 19.02 -5.95 -14.08
C LEU A 151 18.18 -6.45 -15.27
N VAL A 152 17.01 -5.81 -15.52
CA VAL A 152 16.10 -6.20 -16.62
C VAL A 152 16.50 -5.53 -17.93
N PHE A 153 16.73 -4.23 -17.91
CA PHE A 153 16.87 -3.39 -19.12
C PHE A 153 18.29 -2.90 -19.35
N GLY A 154 19.23 -3.15 -18.42
CA GLY A 154 20.57 -2.56 -18.47
C GLY A 154 20.52 -1.03 -18.39
N THR A 155 21.39 -0.37 -19.16
CA THR A 155 21.43 1.09 -19.27
C THR A 155 20.39 1.66 -20.27
N ASN A 156 19.75 0.79 -21.06
CA ASN A 156 18.81 1.16 -22.13
C ASN A 156 17.34 0.99 -21.69
N SER A 157 17.01 1.34 -20.45
CA SER A 157 15.64 1.28 -19.95
C SER A 157 14.68 2.10 -20.83
N PRO A 158 13.48 1.57 -21.15
CA PRO A 158 12.42 2.32 -21.82
C PRO A 158 12.10 3.65 -21.14
N SER A 159 11.62 4.63 -21.89
CA SER A 159 11.28 5.97 -21.39
C SER A 159 10.27 5.92 -20.25
N GLU A 160 9.25 5.07 -20.38
CA GLU A 160 8.16 4.85 -19.42
C GLU A 160 8.70 4.38 -18.06
N ILE A 161 9.67 3.48 -18.10
CA ILE A 161 10.35 2.94 -16.92
C ILE A 161 11.18 4.03 -16.22
N ARG A 162 11.94 4.80 -17.00
CA ARG A 162 12.72 5.92 -16.45
C ARG A 162 11.83 6.98 -15.82
N ILE A 163 10.69 7.30 -16.45
CA ILE A 163 9.70 8.22 -15.90
C ILE A 163 9.12 7.66 -14.59
N ALA A 164 8.75 6.38 -14.52
CA ALA A 164 8.22 5.75 -13.30
C ALA A 164 9.22 5.83 -12.15
N ILE A 165 10.51 5.55 -12.39
CA ILE A 165 11.58 5.66 -11.39
C ILE A 165 11.76 7.12 -10.95
N ALA A 166 11.78 8.07 -11.90
CA ALA A 166 11.93 9.49 -11.59
C ALA A 166 10.75 10.03 -10.77
N LEU A 167 9.52 9.61 -11.07
CA LEU A 167 8.32 9.92 -10.27
C LEU A 167 8.44 9.35 -8.86
N GLY A 168 8.85 8.08 -8.72
CA GLY A 168 9.08 7.46 -7.41
C GLY A 168 10.13 8.23 -6.59
N PHE A 169 11.26 8.59 -7.20
CA PHE A 169 12.29 9.40 -6.56
C PHE A 169 11.77 10.78 -6.15
N SER A 170 10.97 11.43 -7.01
CA SER A 170 10.35 12.72 -6.70
C SER A 170 9.42 12.62 -5.48
N ILE A 171 8.64 11.54 -5.36
CA ILE A 171 7.80 11.28 -4.19
C ILE A 171 8.67 11.16 -2.93
N VAL A 172 9.79 10.42 -2.97
CA VAL A 172 10.72 10.32 -1.83
C VAL A 172 11.24 11.69 -1.44
N VAL A 173 11.69 12.50 -2.39
CA VAL A 173 12.19 13.85 -2.13
C VAL A 173 11.12 14.72 -1.49
N ILE A 174 9.87 14.67 -1.98
CA ILE A 174 8.75 15.41 -1.39
C ILE A 174 8.48 14.95 0.03
N LEU A 175 8.42 13.64 0.29
CA LEU A 175 8.17 13.10 1.62
C LEU A 175 9.27 13.51 2.62
N ILE A 176 10.54 13.43 2.23
CA ILE A 176 11.67 13.87 3.05
C ILE A 176 11.64 15.39 3.28
N SER A 177 11.33 16.17 2.25
CA SER A 177 11.21 17.63 2.36
C SER A 177 10.12 18.05 3.35
N ILE A 178 9.00 17.33 3.38
CA ILE A 178 7.93 17.53 4.37
C ILE A 178 8.47 17.28 5.79
N ILE A 179 9.25 16.21 6.04
CA ILE A 179 9.87 15.98 7.36
C ILE A 179 10.76 17.13 7.76
N ILE A 180 11.65 17.56 6.85
CA ILE A 180 12.59 18.66 7.12
C ILE A 180 11.82 19.95 7.44
N ALA A 181 10.81 20.26 6.65
CA ALA A 181 9.97 21.43 6.85
C ALA A 181 9.26 21.39 8.22
N PHE A 182 8.68 20.25 8.59
CA PHE A 182 8.03 20.08 9.89
C PHE A 182 9.03 20.08 11.04
N SER A 183 10.21 19.48 10.87
CA SER A 183 11.27 19.50 11.91
C SER A 183 11.81 20.90 12.19
N LYS A 184 12.01 21.70 11.14
CA LYS A 184 12.42 23.11 11.25
C LYS A 184 11.26 24.02 11.64
N GLY A 185 10.05 23.69 11.19
CA GLY A 185 8.82 24.45 11.45
C GLY A 185 8.41 24.49 12.92
N LYS A 186 8.90 23.54 13.76
CA LYS A 186 8.69 23.59 15.21
C LYS A 186 9.21 24.92 15.81
N MET A 187 10.22 25.51 15.20
CA MET A 187 10.81 26.81 15.55
C MET A 187 10.01 27.99 14.96
N PHE A 188 9.19 27.74 13.92
CA PHE A 188 8.43 28.74 13.17
C PHE A 188 6.93 28.73 13.42
N VAL A 189 6.39 27.74 14.16
CA VAL A 189 4.97 27.66 14.51
C VAL A 189 4.66 28.79 15.48
N SER A 190 4.42 29.93 14.87
CA SER A 190 4.14 31.21 15.46
C SER A 190 2.92 31.12 16.40
N ASN A 191 2.96 31.92 17.49
CA ASN A 191 1.82 32.20 18.35
C ASN A 191 0.57 32.75 17.59
N ARG A 192 0.67 32.95 16.27
CA ARG A 192 -0.42 33.40 15.37
C ARG A 192 -1.38 32.31 14.98
N LEU A 193 -1.04 30.99 15.12
CA LEU A 193 -1.94 29.90 14.77
C LEU A 193 -2.93 29.63 15.91
N PRO A 194 -4.21 29.30 15.58
CA PRO A 194 -5.16 28.82 16.56
C PRO A 194 -4.61 27.65 17.36
N ILE A 195 -4.85 27.62 18.67
CA ILE A 195 -4.31 26.62 19.61
C ILE A 195 -4.53 25.18 19.12
N LYS A 196 -5.70 24.87 18.55
CA LYS A 196 -6.02 23.54 18.01
C LYS A 196 -5.10 23.14 16.84
N VAL A 197 -4.87 24.04 15.89
CA VAL A 197 -3.99 23.78 14.72
C VAL A 197 -2.55 23.60 15.17
N ARG A 198 -2.10 24.46 16.09
CA ARG A 198 -0.76 24.36 16.70
C ARG A 198 -0.55 23.01 17.40
N GLN A 199 -1.54 22.53 18.16
CA GLN A 199 -1.43 21.25 18.85
C GLN A 199 -1.40 20.07 17.87
N ILE A 200 -2.18 20.09 16.80
CA ILE A 200 -2.13 19.07 15.74
C ILE A 200 -0.72 19.02 15.12
N PHE A 201 -0.14 20.18 14.81
CA PHE A 201 1.20 20.29 14.24
C PHE A 201 2.28 19.74 15.19
N ILE A 202 2.24 20.13 16.47
CA ILE A 202 3.18 19.67 17.49
C ILE A 202 3.11 18.14 17.61
N ASN A 203 1.90 17.59 17.83
CA ASN A 203 1.70 16.16 17.97
C ASN A 203 2.18 15.37 16.74
N PHE A 204 1.90 15.87 15.53
CA PHE A 204 2.38 15.24 14.29
C PHE A 204 3.90 15.23 14.22
N THR A 205 4.54 16.36 14.50
CA THR A 205 6.00 16.49 14.48
C THR A 205 6.66 15.60 15.53
N GLU A 206 6.07 15.47 16.73
CA GLU A 206 6.51 14.53 17.76
C GLU A 206 6.38 13.10 17.27
N GLY A 207 5.24 12.74 16.67
CA GLY A 207 5.04 11.43 16.06
C GLY A 207 6.12 11.09 15.04
N LEU A 208 6.49 12.03 14.16
CA LEU A 208 7.55 11.87 13.19
C LEU A 208 8.93 11.65 13.87
N GLN A 209 9.32 12.57 14.74
CA GLN A 209 10.67 12.61 15.32
C GLN A 209 10.91 11.46 16.30
N GLU A 210 9.94 11.15 17.15
CA GLU A 210 10.06 10.09 18.14
C GLU A 210 10.03 8.70 17.49
N SER A 211 9.30 8.53 16.38
CA SER A 211 9.23 7.27 15.64
C SER A 211 10.58 6.79 15.13
N VAL A 212 11.51 7.72 14.83
CA VAL A 212 12.84 7.43 14.23
C VAL A 212 13.91 7.31 15.30
N LYS A 213 13.62 6.73 16.46
CA LYS A 213 14.64 6.49 17.48
C LYS A 213 15.66 5.43 17.03
N LYS A 214 16.94 5.70 17.25
CA LYS A 214 18.08 4.90 16.74
C LYS A 214 17.98 3.38 17.03
N GLY A 215 17.44 2.97 18.16
CA GLY A 215 17.36 1.55 18.55
C GLY A 215 16.36 0.67 17.77
N SER A 216 15.47 1.26 16.97
CA SER A 216 14.43 0.52 16.23
C SER A 216 14.60 0.55 14.73
N ILE A 217 15.52 1.37 14.19
CA ILE A 217 15.65 1.61 12.74
C ILE A 217 15.97 0.31 11.99
N SER A 218 16.94 -0.46 12.48
CA SER A 218 17.35 -1.72 11.83
C SER A 218 16.21 -2.73 11.74
N LEU A 219 15.40 -2.84 12.80
CA LEU A 219 14.23 -3.72 12.79
C LEU A 219 13.12 -3.21 11.85
N ILE A 220 12.88 -1.90 11.81
CA ILE A 220 11.90 -1.30 10.91
C ILE A 220 12.31 -1.54 9.45
N VAL A 221 13.59 -1.32 9.12
CA VAL A 221 14.15 -1.60 7.79
C VAL A 221 14.05 -3.08 7.46
N PHE A 222 14.41 -3.96 8.39
CA PHE A 222 14.30 -5.41 8.22
C PHE A 222 12.85 -5.84 7.90
N TYR A 223 11.87 -5.40 8.70
CA TYR A 223 10.46 -5.72 8.43
C TYR A 223 9.98 -5.10 7.11
N THR A 224 10.45 -3.92 6.74
CA THR A 224 10.09 -3.29 5.47
C THR A 224 10.60 -4.14 4.29
N ILE A 225 11.87 -4.54 4.31
CA ILE A 225 12.43 -5.41 3.26
C ILE A 225 11.70 -6.75 3.23
N LEU A 226 11.45 -7.37 4.38
CA LEU A 226 10.72 -8.65 4.46
C LEU A 226 9.32 -8.54 3.85
N ILE A 227 8.59 -7.48 4.15
CA ILE A 227 7.26 -7.21 3.56
C ILE A 227 7.36 -7.15 2.03
N TRP A 228 8.34 -6.43 1.48
CA TRP A 228 8.48 -6.29 0.03
C TRP A 228 8.95 -7.57 -0.65
N ILE A 229 9.77 -8.38 0.01
CA ILE A 229 10.10 -9.73 -0.45
C ILE A 229 8.83 -10.60 -0.53
N MET A 230 7.99 -10.58 0.50
CA MET A 230 6.75 -11.36 0.51
C MET A 230 5.73 -10.88 -0.52
N GLU A 231 5.59 -9.57 -0.73
CA GLU A 231 4.73 -9.00 -1.78
C GLU A 231 5.21 -9.42 -3.18
N THR A 232 6.52 -9.42 -3.40
CA THR A 232 7.12 -9.89 -4.66
C THR A 232 6.92 -11.41 -4.82
N ALA A 233 7.13 -12.20 -3.76
CA ALA A 233 6.91 -13.64 -3.76
C ALA A 233 5.45 -14.00 -4.08
N ARG A 234 4.50 -13.21 -3.62
CA ARG A 234 3.09 -13.36 -3.99
C ARG A 234 2.89 -13.24 -5.51
N LEU A 235 3.38 -12.14 -6.12
CA LEU A 235 3.25 -11.97 -7.58
C LEU A 235 4.03 -13.06 -8.34
N TYR A 236 5.22 -13.44 -7.87
CA TYR A 236 5.98 -14.54 -8.43
C TYR A 236 5.16 -15.83 -8.49
N LEU A 237 4.51 -16.19 -7.40
CA LEU A 237 3.67 -17.40 -7.34
C LEU A 237 2.44 -17.29 -8.26
N VAL A 238 1.85 -16.12 -8.41
CA VAL A 238 0.77 -15.90 -9.37
C VAL A 238 1.27 -16.13 -10.81
N VAL A 239 2.44 -15.57 -11.18
CA VAL A 239 3.06 -15.81 -12.48
C VAL A 239 3.38 -17.29 -12.69
N GLU A 240 4.00 -17.95 -11.70
CA GLU A 240 4.32 -19.38 -11.76
C GLU A 240 3.09 -20.28 -11.83
N SER A 241 1.94 -19.84 -11.34
CA SER A 241 0.70 -20.60 -11.47
C SER A 241 0.30 -20.82 -12.93
N LEU A 242 0.68 -19.91 -13.82
CA LEU A 242 0.38 -19.91 -15.26
C LEU A 242 1.57 -20.35 -16.13
N SER A 243 2.81 -20.32 -15.59
CA SER A 243 4.06 -20.55 -16.31
C SER A 243 4.13 -21.88 -17.09
N PRO A 244 3.69 -23.03 -16.53
CA PRO A 244 3.80 -24.32 -17.21
C PRO A 244 3.02 -24.40 -18.53
N ILE A 245 2.01 -23.56 -18.70
CA ILE A 245 1.10 -23.61 -19.83
C ILE A 245 1.53 -22.63 -20.93
N HIS A 246 2.04 -21.46 -20.51
CA HIS A 246 2.36 -20.38 -21.41
C HIS A 246 3.87 -20.20 -21.69
N ASN A 247 4.73 -21.05 -21.10
CA ASN A 247 6.20 -21.06 -21.25
C ASN A 247 6.82 -19.64 -21.27
N MET A 248 6.40 -18.81 -20.31
CA MET A 248 6.58 -17.36 -20.35
C MET A 248 8.03 -16.89 -20.27
N GLY A 249 8.96 -17.72 -19.75
CA GLY A 249 10.37 -17.35 -19.61
C GLY A 249 10.61 -16.03 -18.83
N ILE A 250 9.67 -15.63 -17.98
CA ILE A 250 9.70 -14.35 -17.28
C ILE A 250 10.79 -14.40 -16.20
N SER A 251 11.75 -13.48 -16.29
CA SER A 251 12.84 -13.42 -15.31
C SER A 251 12.33 -12.94 -13.93
N LEU A 252 12.97 -13.46 -12.86
CA LEU A 252 12.65 -13.03 -11.50
C LEU A 252 12.82 -11.51 -11.31
N SER A 253 13.86 -10.93 -11.93
CA SER A 253 14.08 -9.47 -11.86
C SER A 253 12.94 -8.67 -12.48
N LEU A 254 12.31 -9.16 -13.56
CA LEU A 254 11.13 -8.52 -14.14
C LEU A 254 9.93 -8.62 -13.21
N ILE A 255 9.70 -9.77 -12.58
CA ILE A 255 8.60 -9.93 -11.62
C ILE A 255 8.79 -9.01 -10.42
N ILE A 256 10.02 -8.89 -9.90
CA ILE A 256 10.36 -7.94 -8.85
C ILE A 256 10.02 -6.52 -9.30
N PHE A 257 10.44 -6.13 -10.50
CA PHE A 257 10.16 -4.81 -11.05
C PHE A 257 8.66 -4.53 -11.14
N VAL A 258 7.87 -5.46 -11.69
CA VAL A 258 6.41 -5.33 -11.85
C VAL A 258 5.73 -5.22 -10.48
N ALA A 259 6.08 -6.08 -9.51
CA ALA A 259 5.51 -6.03 -8.16
C ALA A 259 5.74 -4.69 -7.47
N LEU A 260 6.96 -4.15 -7.62
CA LEU A 260 7.34 -2.88 -7.00
C LEU A 260 6.70 -1.67 -7.71
N ALA A 261 6.62 -1.70 -9.05
CA ALA A 261 5.94 -0.67 -9.83
C ALA A 261 4.43 -0.61 -9.52
N ALA A 262 3.77 -1.77 -9.48
CA ALA A 262 2.37 -1.89 -9.09
C ALA A 262 2.13 -1.36 -7.66
N SER A 263 3.04 -1.68 -6.74
CA SER A 263 2.97 -1.21 -5.35
C SER A 263 3.18 0.29 -5.24
N LEU A 264 4.11 0.86 -6.01
CA LEU A 264 4.34 2.30 -6.06
C LEU A 264 3.10 3.04 -6.57
N LEU A 265 2.45 2.54 -7.64
CA LEU A 265 1.21 3.12 -8.15
C LEU A 265 0.05 2.96 -7.15
N SER A 266 -0.01 1.85 -6.40
CA SER A 266 -0.98 1.68 -5.31
C SER A 266 -0.81 2.71 -4.19
N ALA A 267 0.40 3.25 -4.00
CA ALA A 267 0.66 4.29 -3.02
C ALA A 267 0.02 5.62 -3.40
N PHE A 268 -0.27 5.86 -4.69
CA PHE A 268 -0.94 7.06 -5.15
C PHE A 268 -2.42 7.05 -4.74
N PRO A 269 -2.93 8.13 -4.12
CA PRO A 269 -4.23 8.13 -3.45
C PRO A 269 -5.43 8.39 -4.38
N ALA A 270 -5.32 8.12 -5.68
CA ALA A 270 -6.35 8.46 -6.66
C ALA A 270 -7.59 7.56 -6.59
N THR A 271 -7.36 6.24 -6.44
CA THR A 271 -8.44 5.25 -6.45
C THR A 271 -8.41 4.38 -5.19
N PRO A 272 -9.56 3.82 -4.76
CA PRO A 272 -9.63 2.92 -3.62
C PRO A 272 -8.76 1.68 -3.84
N GLY A 273 -7.83 1.41 -2.92
CA GLY A 273 -6.92 0.26 -3.02
C GLY A 273 -6.07 0.20 -4.30
N GLY A 274 -5.91 1.32 -5.03
CA GLY A 274 -5.16 1.36 -6.28
C GLY A 274 -5.84 0.67 -7.46
N LEU A 275 -7.18 0.47 -7.41
CA LEU A 275 -7.96 -0.11 -8.51
C LEU A 275 -7.73 0.64 -9.83
N GLY A 276 -7.52 -0.09 -10.90
CA GLY A 276 -7.16 0.43 -12.22
C GLY A 276 -5.66 0.69 -12.37
N ALA A 277 -5.03 1.35 -11.40
CA ALA A 277 -3.62 1.73 -11.49
C ALA A 277 -2.67 0.53 -11.32
N VAL A 278 -2.97 -0.38 -10.38
CA VAL A 278 -2.17 -1.60 -10.14
C VAL A 278 -2.30 -2.56 -11.31
N GLU A 279 -3.51 -2.78 -11.80
CA GLU A 279 -3.78 -3.62 -12.97
C GLU A 279 -3.08 -3.05 -14.21
N PHE A 280 -3.15 -1.74 -14.43
CA PHE A 280 -2.43 -1.07 -15.50
C PHE A 280 -0.91 -1.26 -15.40
N ALA A 281 -0.34 -1.19 -14.19
CA ALA A 281 1.09 -1.44 -14.00
C ALA A 281 1.47 -2.87 -14.36
N ILE A 282 0.72 -3.86 -13.87
CA ILE A 282 1.00 -5.28 -14.12
C ILE A 282 0.87 -5.58 -15.62
N VAL A 283 -0.28 -5.28 -16.20
CA VAL A 283 -0.54 -5.56 -17.63
C VAL A 283 0.41 -4.76 -18.52
N GLY A 284 0.55 -3.46 -18.28
CA GLY A 284 1.35 -2.57 -19.10
C GLY A 284 2.82 -2.98 -19.15
N VAL A 285 3.42 -3.33 -18.01
CA VAL A 285 4.83 -3.73 -18.00
C VAL A 285 5.03 -5.10 -18.65
N PHE A 286 4.15 -6.08 -18.39
CA PHE A 286 4.27 -7.40 -19.02
C PHE A 286 4.08 -7.32 -20.55
N VAL A 287 3.10 -6.56 -21.02
CA VAL A 287 2.89 -6.33 -22.47
C VAL A 287 4.06 -5.59 -23.09
N LEU A 288 4.63 -4.60 -22.40
CA LEU A 288 5.81 -3.84 -22.88
C LEU A 288 7.02 -4.76 -23.15
N VAL A 289 7.15 -5.85 -22.40
CA VAL A 289 8.25 -6.82 -22.58
C VAL A 289 7.85 -8.02 -23.46
N GLY A 290 6.68 -7.96 -24.11
CA GLY A 290 6.23 -8.96 -25.09
C GLY A 290 5.43 -10.12 -24.51
N VAL A 291 4.97 -10.07 -23.25
CA VAL A 291 4.03 -11.06 -22.72
C VAL A 291 2.65 -10.83 -23.35
N ASP A 292 1.98 -11.92 -23.71
CA ASP A 292 0.63 -11.87 -24.30
C ASP A 292 -0.33 -11.05 -23.42
N PRO A 293 -1.16 -10.16 -24.03
CA PRO A 293 -2.09 -9.32 -23.27
C PRO A 293 -3.11 -10.11 -22.43
N GLY A 294 -3.61 -11.25 -22.93
CA GLY A 294 -4.55 -12.09 -22.21
C GLY A 294 -3.91 -12.74 -20.98
N VAL A 295 -2.66 -13.21 -21.12
CA VAL A 295 -1.88 -13.75 -20.00
C VAL A 295 -1.57 -12.66 -18.98
N SER A 296 -1.16 -11.49 -19.43
CA SER A 296 -0.87 -10.33 -18.56
C SER A 296 -2.09 -9.90 -17.77
N ALA A 297 -3.28 -9.90 -18.42
CA ALA A 297 -4.58 -9.64 -17.79
C ALA A 297 -4.93 -10.72 -16.76
N GLY A 298 -4.74 -11.99 -17.10
CA GLY A 298 -4.94 -13.12 -16.20
C GLY A 298 -4.09 -13.01 -14.93
N ILE A 299 -2.80 -12.68 -15.07
CA ILE A 299 -1.90 -12.42 -13.93
C ILE A 299 -2.44 -11.28 -13.07
N ALA A 300 -2.82 -10.16 -13.67
CA ALA A 300 -3.32 -9.00 -12.93
C ALA A 300 -4.60 -9.34 -12.16
N ILE A 301 -5.54 -10.04 -12.77
CA ILE A 301 -6.81 -10.43 -12.13
C ILE A 301 -6.56 -11.41 -10.97
N LEU A 302 -5.73 -12.43 -11.16
CA LEU A 302 -5.39 -13.38 -10.10
C LEU A 302 -4.66 -12.71 -8.93
N ASP A 303 -3.73 -11.81 -9.23
CA ASP A 303 -3.05 -11.01 -8.21
C ASP A 303 -4.03 -10.15 -7.41
N ARG A 304 -4.99 -9.51 -8.07
CA ARG A 304 -6.00 -8.68 -7.43
C ARG A 304 -7.07 -9.48 -6.70
N ALA A 305 -7.36 -10.69 -7.16
CA ALA A 305 -8.23 -11.60 -6.42
C ALA A 305 -7.69 -11.87 -5.00
N ILE A 306 -6.37 -11.94 -4.84
CA ILE A 306 -5.71 -12.11 -3.54
C ILE A 306 -5.58 -10.76 -2.82
N SER A 307 -4.92 -9.77 -3.46
CA SER A 307 -4.44 -8.56 -2.81
C SER A 307 -5.50 -7.49 -2.58
N TYR A 308 -6.58 -7.50 -3.36
CA TYR A 308 -7.68 -6.56 -3.22
C TYR A 308 -8.97 -7.26 -2.75
N TRP A 309 -9.49 -8.21 -3.51
CA TRP A 309 -10.76 -8.88 -3.17
C TRP A 309 -10.63 -9.75 -1.92
N GLY A 310 -9.53 -10.51 -1.79
CA GLY A 310 -9.24 -11.28 -0.58
C GLY A 310 -9.10 -10.37 0.65
N LEU A 311 -8.42 -9.22 0.51
CA LEU A 311 -8.32 -8.20 1.55
C LEU A 311 -9.69 -7.63 1.93
N MET A 312 -10.55 -7.33 0.94
CA MET A 312 -11.91 -6.83 1.16
C MET A 312 -12.76 -7.83 1.94
N MET A 313 -12.69 -9.13 1.59
CA MET A 313 -13.44 -10.19 2.28
C MET A 313 -12.96 -10.37 3.72
N VAL A 314 -11.66 -10.62 3.91
CA VAL A 314 -11.08 -10.86 5.25
C VAL A 314 -11.16 -9.60 6.10
N GLY A 315 -10.86 -8.44 5.54
CA GLY A 315 -10.98 -7.15 6.22
C GLY A 315 -12.41 -6.80 6.62
N GLY A 316 -13.37 -7.12 5.77
CA GLY A 316 -14.80 -6.99 6.07
C GLY A 316 -15.24 -7.88 7.24
N ILE A 317 -14.79 -9.14 7.25
CA ILE A 317 -15.05 -10.06 8.37
C ILE A 317 -14.44 -9.50 9.66
N VAL A 318 -13.16 -9.09 9.63
CA VAL A 318 -12.50 -8.48 10.78
C VAL A 318 -13.23 -7.21 11.23
N TYR A 319 -13.70 -6.37 10.28
CA TYR A 319 -14.46 -5.16 10.60
C TYR A 319 -15.78 -5.50 11.31
N VAL A 320 -16.51 -6.52 10.88
CA VAL A 320 -17.78 -6.92 11.53
C VAL A 320 -17.53 -7.45 12.94
N LEU A 321 -16.49 -8.27 13.12
CA LEU A 321 -16.17 -8.94 14.39
C LEU A 321 -15.42 -8.04 15.39
N SER A 322 -14.76 -6.99 14.92
CA SER A 322 -13.94 -6.11 15.75
C SER A 322 -14.78 -5.29 16.73
N LYS A 323 -14.32 -5.26 17.97
CA LYS A 323 -14.87 -4.37 19.03
C LYS A 323 -14.21 -2.97 19.03
N LYS A 324 -13.20 -2.75 18.17
CA LYS A 324 -12.43 -1.49 18.13
C LYS A 324 -13.00 -0.45 17.15
N LYS A 325 -13.85 -0.88 16.20
CA LYS A 325 -14.47 -0.01 15.18
C LYS A 325 -15.36 1.09 15.77
#